data_f9c63b3f38851419cd98a7c52d711077
#
_entry.id   f9c63b3f38851419cd98a7c52d711077
#
_cell.length_a   1.000
_cell.length_b   1.000
_cell.length_c   1.000
_cell.angle_alpha   90.00
_cell.angle_beta   90.00
_cell.angle_gamma   90.00
#
_symmetry.space_group_name_H-M   'P 1'
#
loop_
_entity.id
_entity.type
_entity.pdbx_description
1 polymer ?
#
loop_
_entity_poly.entity_id
_entity_poly.type
_entity_poly.pdbx_seq_one_letter_code
_entity_poly.pdbx_strand_id
1 'polypeptide(L)'
;RQGVDTTRSQLGLGIMTFIKYPDEWVKLRNDKSLASNAFDELIRERPTTTWVTREANQDFEFSGVNINKGTTLHLLVHSSSRDPIWQDSPTFDISAKRKKHFGFGGGSHHCVGHFMAKSDSVIALLALSSFMKKIQHDNEATLLPDSGNTSPITLPIKYAVNY
;
A
#
# COMPACT_ATOMS: atom_id res chain seq x y z
N ARG A 1 9.45 10.77 -13.50
CA ARG A 1 8.17 10.02 -13.49
C ARG A 1 8.03 9.06 -12.31
N GLN A 2 9.11 8.46 -11.79
CA GLN A 2 9.03 7.41 -10.75
C GLN A 2 8.37 7.84 -9.41
N GLY A 3 8.42 9.11 -9.01
CA GLY A 3 7.83 9.57 -7.72
C GLY A 3 6.33 9.85 -7.80
N VAL A 4 5.80 10.27 -8.94
CA VAL A 4 4.39 10.68 -9.08
C VAL A 4 3.48 9.48 -9.34
N ASP A 5 3.90 8.57 -10.22
CA ASP A 5 3.06 7.45 -10.65
C ASP A 5 2.77 6.47 -9.53
N THR A 6 3.77 6.13 -8.69
CA THR A 6 3.59 5.21 -7.56
C THR A 6 2.71 5.80 -6.45
N THR A 7 2.86 7.08 -6.13
CA THR A 7 2.02 7.75 -5.12
C THR A 7 0.56 7.83 -5.58
N ARG A 8 0.33 8.20 -6.84
CA ARG A 8 -1.01 8.20 -7.46
C ARG A 8 -1.63 6.80 -7.43
N SER A 9 -0.86 5.78 -7.83
CA SER A 9 -1.30 4.39 -7.85
C SER A 9 -1.68 3.91 -6.45
N GLN A 10 -0.85 4.24 -5.44
CA GLN A 10 -1.13 3.89 -4.05
C GLN A 10 -2.40 4.57 -3.52
N LEU A 11 -2.65 5.82 -3.87
CA LEU A 11 -3.90 6.50 -3.51
C LEU A 11 -5.11 5.84 -4.15
N GLY A 12 -5.03 5.47 -5.42
CA GLY A 12 -6.11 4.76 -6.10
C GLY A 12 -6.41 3.40 -5.45
N LEU A 13 -5.37 2.59 -5.15
CA LEU A 13 -5.51 1.34 -4.41
C LEU A 13 -6.07 1.58 -3.00
N GLY A 14 -5.69 2.68 -2.36
CA GLY A 14 -6.20 3.09 -1.05
C GLY A 14 -7.70 3.37 -1.07
N ILE A 15 -8.19 4.11 -2.07
CA ILE A 15 -9.63 4.35 -2.26
C ILE A 15 -10.39 3.04 -2.47
N MET A 16 -9.87 2.13 -3.30
CA MET A 16 -10.48 0.80 -3.48
C MET A 16 -10.53 0.02 -2.17
N THR A 17 -9.49 0.14 -1.33
CA THR A 17 -9.45 -0.50 -0.01
C THR A 17 -10.52 0.09 0.91
N PHE A 18 -10.68 1.41 0.96
CA PHE A 18 -11.74 2.05 1.75
C PHE A 18 -13.15 1.74 1.23
N ILE A 19 -13.33 1.52 -0.08
CA ILE A 19 -14.63 1.05 -0.61
C ILE A 19 -14.94 -0.36 -0.10
N LYS A 20 -13.93 -1.23 0.00
CA LYS A 20 -14.06 -2.59 0.58
C LYS A 20 -14.30 -2.57 2.08
N TYR A 21 -13.75 -1.58 2.80
CA TYR A 21 -13.84 -1.43 4.26
C TYR A 21 -14.47 -0.07 4.61
N PRO A 22 -15.77 0.13 4.38
CA PRO A 22 -16.41 1.45 4.50
C PRO A 22 -16.40 2.01 5.93
N ASP A 23 -16.40 1.15 6.95
CA ASP A 23 -16.33 1.59 8.34
C ASP A 23 -14.98 2.26 8.66
N GLU A 24 -13.91 1.82 8.03
CA GLU A 24 -12.58 2.43 8.16
C GLU A 24 -12.55 3.84 7.52
N TRP A 25 -13.28 4.04 6.42
CA TRP A 25 -13.49 5.37 5.85
C TRP A 25 -14.24 6.29 6.81
N VAL A 26 -15.27 5.77 7.48
CA VAL A 26 -16.01 6.53 8.50
C VAL A 26 -15.12 6.87 9.68
N LYS A 27 -14.27 5.96 10.15
CA LYS A 27 -13.28 6.23 11.21
C LYS A 27 -12.36 7.40 10.80
N LEU A 28 -11.78 7.36 9.60
CA LEU A 28 -10.90 8.43 9.10
C LEU A 28 -11.61 9.78 8.99
N ARG A 29 -12.88 9.77 8.60
CA ARG A 29 -13.70 11.01 8.55
C ARG A 29 -13.92 11.60 9.92
N ASN A 30 -14.16 10.78 10.92
CA ASN A 30 -14.45 11.20 12.28
C ASN A 30 -13.19 11.56 13.08
N ASP A 31 -12.07 10.91 12.79
CA ASP A 31 -10.79 11.18 13.43
C ASP A 31 -9.68 11.36 12.38
N LYS A 32 -9.38 12.60 12.07
CA LYS A 32 -8.35 13.00 11.10
C LYS A 32 -6.93 12.68 11.57
N SER A 33 -6.71 12.47 12.86
CA SER A 33 -5.38 12.09 13.39
C SER A 33 -4.94 10.72 12.91
N LEU A 34 -5.88 9.87 12.47
CA LEU A 34 -5.62 8.54 11.92
C LEU A 34 -5.00 8.55 10.51
N ALA A 35 -4.98 9.69 9.80
CA ALA A 35 -4.58 9.73 8.39
C ALA A 35 -3.16 9.19 8.13
N SER A 36 -2.21 9.46 9.01
CA SER A 36 -0.84 8.94 8.89
C SER A 36 -0.78 7.43 9.05
N ASN A 37 -1.49 6.89 10.04
CA ASN A 37 -1.57 5.45 10.28
C ASN A 37 -2.38 4.75 9.20
N ALA A 38 -3.45 5.39 8.71
CA ALA A 38 -4.25 4.90 7.59
C ALA A 38 -3.39 4.72 6.32
N PHE A 39 -2.50 5.66 6.02
CA PHE A 39 -1.60 5.51 4.88
C PHE A 39 -0.66 4.30 5.02
N ASP A 40 -0.04 4.11 6.19
CA ASP A 40 0.83 2.96 6.44
C ASP A 40 0.05 1.64 6.35
N GLU A 41 -1.17 1.60 6.87
CA GLU A 41 -2.04 0.43 6.83
C GLU A 41 -2.54 0.12 5.40
N LEU A 42 -2.81 1.15 4.58
CA LEU A 42 -3.12 0.98 3.16
C LEU A 42 -1.96 0.34 2.38
N ILE A 43 -0.72 0.77 2.65
CA ILE A 43 0.46 0.16 2.03
C ILE A 43 0.66 -1.28 2.53
N ARG A 44 0.43 -1.55 3.82
CA ARG A 44 0.50 -2.91 4.36
C ARG A 44 -0.52 -3.83 3.70
N GLU A 45 -1.77 -3.38 3.59
CA GLU A 45 -2.88 -4.17 3.05
C GLU A 45 -2.80 -4.35 1.54
N ARG A 46 -2.47 -3.28 0.82
CA ARG A 46 -2.46 -3.28 -0.65
C ARG A 46 -1.41 -2.34 -1.22
N PRO A 47 -0.13 -2.73 -1.21
CA PRO A 47 0.93 -1.91 -1.77
C PRO A 47 0.85 -1.87 -3.30
N THR A 48 1.23 -0.73 -3.90
CA THR A 48 1.42 -0.64 -5.35
C THR A 48 2.61 -1.47 -5.83
N THR A 49 3.67 -1.59 -5.00
CA THR A 49 4.81 -2.48 -5.26
C THR A 49 4.58 -3.80 -4.52
N THR A 50 4.33 -4.87 -5.27
CA THR A 50 3.96 -6.19 -4.74
C THR A 50 5.16 -7.08 -4.46
N TRP A 51 6.21 -6.98 -5.29
CA TRP A 51 7.53 -7.57 -5.05
C TRP A 51 8.64 -6.71 -5.60
N VAL A 52 9.85 -6.95 -5.12
CA VAL A 52 11.09 -6.36 -5.64
C VAL A 52 12.07 -7.45 -6.01
N THR A 53 12.79 -7.24 -7.11
CA THR A 53 13.77 -8.20 -7.63
C THR A 53 15.16 -7.87 -7.10
N ARG A 54 15.93 -8.93 -6.78
CA ARG A 54 17.35 -8.88 -6.43
C ARG A 54 18.09 -9.98 -7.19
N GLU A 55 19.37 -9.80 -7.37
CA GLU A 55 20.26 -10.82 -7.88
C GLU A 55 21.26 -11.19 -6.78
N ALA A 56 21.50 -12.48 -6.59
CA ALA A 56 22.49 -12.98 -5.66
C ALA A 56 23.90 -12.59 -6.14
N ASN A 57 24.65 -11.82 -5.37
CA ASN A 57 26.00 -11.38 -5.71
C ASN A 57 27.10 -12.39 -5.35
N GLN A 58 26.73 -13.42 -4.59
CA GLN A 58 27.58 -14.56 -4.19
C GLN A 58 26.72 -15.78 -3.90
N ASP A 59 27.33 -16.95 -3.80
CA ASP A 59 26.65 -18.15 -3.32
C ASP A 59 26.31 -18.00 -1.83
N PHE A 60 25.12 -18.43 -1.43
CA PHE A 60 24.71 -18.46 -0.02
C PHE A 60 23.60 -19.47 0.21
N GLU A 61 23.41 -19.86 1.46
CA GLU A 61 22.29 -20.67 1.88
C GLU A 61 21.22 -19.83 2.57
N PHE A 62 19.96 -20.07 2.24
CA PHE A 62 18.82 -19.49 2.93
C PHE A 62 17.78 -20.56 3.23
N SER A 63 17.49 -20.79 4.52
CA SER A 63 16.51 -21.77 5.00
C SER A 63 16.69 -23.18 4.39
N GLY A 64 17.93 -23.67 4.29
CA GLY A 64 18.26 -24.99 3.72
C GLY A 64 18.29 -25.03 2.19
N VAL A 65 18.10 -23.91 1.50
CA VAL A 65 18.18 -23.81 0.04
C VAL A 65 19.47 -23.13 -0.37
N ASN A 66 20.29 -23.82 -1.19
CA ASN A 66 21.49 -23.22 -1.77
C ASN A 66 21.09 -22.28 -2.92
N ILE A 67 21.55 -21.04 -2.84
CA ILE A 67 21.31 -19.99 -3.82
C ILE A 67 22.65 -19.61 -4.45
N ASN A 68 22.80 -19.89 -5.73
CA ASN A 68 24.03 -19.60 -6.45
C ASN A 68 24.09 -18.11 -6.83
N LYS A 69 25.30 -17.58 -6.96
CA LYS A 69 25.55 -16.27 -7.55
C LYS A 69 24.85 -16.14 -8.91
N GLY A 70 24.25 -14.98 -9.15
CA GLY A 70 23.49 -14.69 -10.37
C GLY A 70 22.02 -15.15 -10.31
N THR A 71 21.60 -15.87 -9.25
CA THR A 71 20.19 -16.24 -9.08
C THR A 71 19.31 -15.01 -8.89
N THR A 72 18.24 -14.91 -9.66
CA THR A 72 17.20 -13.90 -9.49
C THR A 72 16.27 -14.25 -8.34
N LEU A 73 16.09 -13.32 -7.42
CA LEU A 73 15.23 -13.46 -6.23
C LEU A 73 14.09 -12.45 -6.30
N HIS A 74 12.87 -12.90 -6.08
CA HIS A 74 11.69 -12.03 -5.91
C HIS A 74 11.33 -11.95 -4.43
N LEU A 75 11.50 -10.76 -3.84
CA LEU A 75 11.14 -10.48 -2.45
C LEU A 75 9.69 -10.00 -2.42
N LEU A 76 8.80 -10.83 -1.89
CA LEU A 76 7.34 -10.59 -1.89
C LEU A 76 6.96 -9.60 -0.79
N VAL A 77 6.94 -8.33 -1.12
CA VAL A 77 6.65 -7.21 -0.21
C VAL A 77 5.24 -7.29 0.38
N HIS A 78 4.26 -7.58 -0.49
CA HIS A 78 2.86 -7.69 -0.06
C HIS A 78 2.68 -8.83 0.94
N SER A 79 3.15 -10.03 0.62
CA SER A 79 3.04 -11.20 1.50
C SER A 79 3.74 -10.97 2.83
N SER A 80 5.00 -10.47 2.80
CA SER A 80 5.77 -10.24 4.02
C SER A 80 5.13 -9.21 4.97
N SER A 81 4.43 -8.22 4.41
CA SER A 81 3.72 -7.20 5.20
C SER A 81 2.43 -7.73 5.85
N ARG A 82 1.99 -8.93 5.50
CA ARG A 82 0.77 -9.60 6.00
C ARG A 82 1.04 -10.93 6.70
N ASP A 83 2.28 -11.37 6.71
CA ASP A 83 2.69 -12.65 7.29
C ASP A 83 2.33 -12.70 8.80
N PRO A 84 1.61 -13.72 9.27
CA PRO A 84 1.22 -13.83 10.67
C PRO A 84 2.40 -13.98 11.64
N ILE A 85 3.58 -14.41 11.15
CA ILE A 85 4.83 -14.39 11.95
C ILE A 85 5.27 -12.95 12.24
N TRP A 86 4.98 -12.03 11.30
CA TRP A 86 5.38 -10.63 11.41
C TRP A 86 4.26 -9.72 11.93
N GLN A 87 3.01 -9.95 11.54
CA GLN A 87 1.87 -9.13 11.92
C GLN A 87 0.93 -9.88 12.86
N ASP A 88 0.44 -9.20 13.88
CA ASP A 88 -0.44 -9.79 14.89
C ASP A 88 -1.85 -10.07 14.34
N SER A 89 -2.28 -9.38 13.28
CA SER A 89 -3.58 -9.57 12.63
C SER A 89 -3.52 -9.19 11.16
N PRO A 90 -4.15 -9.98 10.27
CA PRO A 90 -4.27 -9.66 8.85
C PRO A 90 -5.37 -8.62 8.56
N THR A 91 -6.27 -8.33 9.51
CA THR A 91 -7.43 -7.45 9.31
C THR A 91 -6.98 -6.02 9.01
N PHE A 92 -7.62 -5.36 8.04
CA PHE A 92 -7.41 -3.95 7.77
C PHE A 92 -8.06 -3.10 8.87
N ASP A 93 -7.28 -2.30 9.56
CA ASP A 93 -7.71 -1.42 10.65
C ASP A 93 -6.76 -0.21 10.75
N ILE A 94 -7.25 0.96 10.38
CA ILE A 94 -6.47 2.20 10.38
C ILE A 94 -6.11 2.73 11.77
N SER A 95 -6.69 2.17 12.83
CA SER A 95 -6.37 2.52 14.22
C SER A 95 -5.36 1.55 14.86
N ALA A 96 -5.08 0.42 14.22
CA ALA A 96 -4.20 -0.59 14.77
C ALA A 96 -2.74 -0.12 14.81
N LYS A 97 -2.04 -0.47 15.87
CA LYS A 97 -0.58 -0.32 15.97
C LYS A 97 0.07 -1.52 15.29
N ARG A 98 0.65 -1.29 14.12
CA ARG A 98 1.30 -2.34 13.32
C ARG A 98 2.82 -2.31 13.42
N LYS A 99 3.46 -3.46 13.22
CA LYS A 99 4.87 -3.53 12.92
C LYS A 99 5.13 -2.88 11.55
N LYS A 100 6.37 -2.46 11.32
CA LYS A 100 6.77 -1.82 10.06
C LYS A 100 6.42 -2.71 8.86
N HIS A 101 5.74 -2.14 7.86
CA HIS A 101 5.54 -2.79 6.56
C HIS A 101 6.79 -2.65 5.67
N PHE A 102 6.88 -3.48 4.62
CA PHE A 102 7.97 -3.45 3.66
C PHE A 102 7.63 -2.77 2.34
N GLY A 103 6.50 -2.06 2.25
CA GLY A 103 6.04 -1.40 1.02
C GLY A 103 6.96 -0.33 0.46
N PHE A 104 7.89 0.17 1.28
CA PHE A 104 8.99 1.04 0.85
C PHE A 104 10.33 0.33 0.71
N GLY A 105 10.33 -1.00 0.74
CA GLY A 105 11.55 -1.80 0.73
C GLY A 105 12.30 -1.75 2.06
N GLY A 106 13.59 -2.05 2.03
CA GLY A 106 14.46 -2.08 3.20
C GLY A 106 15.94 -2.02 2.84
N GLY A 107 16.79 -1.86 3.85
CA GLY A 107 18.24 -1.78 3.68
C GLY A 107 18.68 -0.55 2.87
N SER A 108 19.79 -0.68 2.14
CA SER A 108 20.38 0.39 1.33
C SER A 108 19.49 0.88 0.19
N HIS A 109 18.49 0.07 -0.21
CA HIS A 109 17.52 0.39 -1.26
C HIS A 109 16.15 0.83 -0.71
N HIS A 110 16.07 1.22 0.57
CA HIS A 110 14.84 1.83 1.09
C HIS A 110 14.44 3.04 0.25
N CYS A 111 13.15 3.19 -0.03
CA CYS A 111 12.63 4.24 -0.89
C CYS A 111 13.06 5.63 -0.41
N VAL A 112 13.81 6.36 -1.23
CA VAL A 112 14.28 7.71 -0.91
C VAL A 112 13.13 8.72 -0.80
N GLY A 113 12.05 8.51 -1.57
CA GLY A 113 10.86 9.37 -1.62
C GLY A 113 9.79 9.07 -0.58
N HIS A 114 10.03 8.15 0.36
CA HIS A 114 9.00 7.67 1.28
C HIS A 114 8.35 8.76 2.13
N PHE A 115 9.12 9.74 2.60
CA PHE A 115 8.58 10.87 3.38
C PHE A 115 7.63 11.73 2.54
N MET A 116 8.02 12.03 1.29
CA MET A 116 7.19 12.82 0.38
C MET A 116 5.93 12.07 0.00
N ALA A 117 6.05 10.80 -0.40
CA ALA A 117 4.91 9.94 -0.73
C ALA A 117 3.92 9.85 0.44
N LYS A 118 4.42 9.71 1.68
CA LYS A 118 3.58 9.69 2.88
C LYS A 118 2.91 11.04 3.11
N SER A 119 3.65 12.13 3.06
CA SER A 119 3.11 13.48 3.27
C SER A 119 2.00 13.81 2.27
N ASP A 120 2.25 13.62 0.97
CA ASP A 120 1.28 13.91 -0.08
C ASP A 120 0.03 13.04 0.06
N SER A 121 0.21 11.76 0.37
CA SER A 121 -0.90 10.83 0.55
C SER A 121 -1.74 11.14 1.79
N VAL A 122 -1.11 11.52 2.89
CA VAL A 122 -1.81 11.97 4.11
C VAL A 122 -2.65 13.21 3.82
N ILE A 123 -2.09 14.22 3.13
CA ILE A 123 -2.82 15.43 2.74
C ILE A 123 -4.00 15.08 1.83
N ALA A 124 -3.80 14.20 0.85
CA ALA A 124 -4.86 13.74 -0.04
C ALA A 124 -5.96 13.00 0.73
N LEU A 125 -5.63 12.10 1.65
CA LEU A 125 -6.60 11.38 2.48
C LEU A 125 -7.40 12.33 3.36
N LEU A 126 -6.76 13.34 3.95
CA LEU A 126 -7.43 14.38 4.74
C LEU A 126 -8.41 15.18 3.89
N ALA A 127 -8.00 15.63 2.70
CA ALA A 127 -8.84 16.37 1.80
C ALA A 127 -10.04 15.53 1.32
N LEU A 128 -9.78 14.31 0.81
CA LEU A 128 -10.82 13.42 0.30
C LEU A 128 -11.82 13.03 1.39
N SER A 129 -11.34 12.67 2.58
CA SER A 129 -12.21 12.28 3.69
C SER A 129 -12.98 13.46 4.31
N SER A 130 -12.58 14.69 4.08
CA SER A 130 -13.35 15.87 4.44
C SER A 130 -14.45 16.18 3.42
N PHE A 131 -14.17 15.92 2.15
CA PHE A 131 -15.08 16.21 1.05
C PHE A 131 -16.08 15.08 0.79
N MET A 132 -15.62 13.81 0.75
CA MET A 132 -16.44 12.65 0.40
C MET A 132 -17.05 11.99 1.64
N LYS A 133 -18.37 12.05 1.79
CA LYS A 133 -19.08 11.41 2.90
C LYS A 133 -19.11 9.89 2.78
N LYS A 134 -19.38 9.39 1.59
CA LYS A 134 -19.46 7.98 1.24
C LYS A 134 -18.80 7.78 -0.11
N ILE A 135 -18.03 6.72 -0.24
CA ILE A 135 -17.41 6.30 -1.51
C ILE A 135 -17.86 4.89 -1.85
N GLN A 136 -18.10 4.65 -3.14
CA GLN A 136 -18.45 3.32 -3.66
C GLN A 136 -18.03 3.21 -5.12
N HIS A 137 -17.90 2.00 -5.64
CA HIS A 137 -17.69 1.82 -7.06
C HIS A 137 -18.92 2.30 -7.86
N ASP A 138 -18.67 2.97 -8.98
CA ASP A 138 -19.70 3.28 -9.98
C ASP A 138 -19.78 2.16 -11.02
N ASN A 139 -18.61 1.70 -11.47
CA ASN A 139 -18.40 0.57 -12.36
C ASN A 139 -17.18 -0.21 -11.91
N GLU A 140 -16.87 -1.32 -12.59
CA GLU A 140 -15.70 -2.12 -12.32
C GLU A 140 -14.41 -1.32 -12.57
N ALA A 141 -13.46 -1.43 -11.64
CA ALA A 141 -12.15 -0.84 -11.79
C ALA A 141 -11.27 -1.73 -12.69
N THR A 142 -10.54 -1.12 -13.61
CA THR A 142 -9.54 -1.83 -14.42
C THR A 142 -8.18 -1.67 -13.76
N LEU A 143 -7.49 -2.78 -13.54
CA LEU A 143 -6.16 -2.81 -12.93
C LEU A 143 -5.10 -3.15 -13.95
N LEU A 144 -3.88 -2.63 -13.75
CA LEU A 144 -2.69 -3.15 -14.41
C LEU A 144 -2.43 -4.60 -13.95
N PRO A 145 -2.06 -5.51 -14.87
CA PRO A 145 -1.53 -6.81 -14.48
C PRO A 145 -0.36 -6.66 -13.52
N ASP A 146 -0.32 -7.51 -12.48
CA ASP A 146 0.77 -7.45 -11.51
C ASP A 146 2.07 -7.97 -12.13
N SER A 147 3.04 -7.07 -12.25
CA SER A 147 4.39 -7.33 -12.73
C SER A 147 5.46 -6.84 -11.74
N GLY A 148 5.15 -6.90 -10.44
CA GLY A 148 5.93 -6.31 -9.35
C GLY A 148 5.40 -4.94 -8.94
N ASN A 149 4.58 -4.32 -9.81
CA ASN A 149 3.80 -3.13 -9.50
C ASN A 149 2.40 -3.29 -10.08
N THR A 150 1.42 -2.81 -9.32
CA THR A 150 0.02 -2.77 -9.74
C THR A 150 -0.57 -1.39 -9.48
N SER A 151 -1.56 -1.01 -10.25
CA SER A 151 -2.34 0.22 -10.05
C SER A 151 -3.68 0.14 -10.74
N PRO A 152 -4.69 0.92 -10.33
CA PRO A 152 -5.86 1.11 -11.16
C PRO A 152 -5.49 1.93 -12.41
N ILE A 153 -5.90 1.42 -13.58
CA ILE A 153 -5.91 2.16 -14.86
C ILE A 153 -7.10 3.11 -14.85
N THR A 154 -8.26 2.55 -14.47
CA THR A 154 -9.51 3.30 -14.27
C THR A 154 -10.11 2.94 -12.93
N LEU A 155 -10.65 3.94 -12.24
CA LEU A 155 -11.35 3.75 -10.97
C LEU A 155 -12.61 4.62 -10.97
N PRO A 156 -13.69 4.17 -11.62
CA PRO A 156 -14.97 4.86 -11.57
C PRO A 156 -15.56 4.78 -10.16
N ILE A 157 -15.81 5.93 -9.54
CA ILE A 157 -16.38 6.00 -8.19
C ILE A 157 -17.57 6.95 -8.16
N LYS A 158 -18.56 6.60 -7.33
CA LYS A 158 -19.60 7.49 -6.84
C LYS A 158 -19.30 7.92 -5.41
N TYR A 159 -19.59 9.16 -5.09
CA TYR A 159 -19.47 9.66 -3.74
C TYR A 159 -20.57 10.65 -3.39
N ALA A 160 -20.93 10.70 -2.12
CA ALA A 160 -21.78 11.77 -1.58
C ALA A 160 -20.88 12.87 -1.01
N VAL A 161 -21.26 14.13 -1.18
CA VAL A 161 -20.54 15.28 -0.60
C VAL A 161 -21.13 15.68 0.75
N ASN A 162 -20.31 16.33 1.56
CA ASN A 162 -20.79 17.07 2.72
C ASN A 162 -21.23 18.47 2.23
N TYR A 163 -22.50 18.80 2.42
CA TYR A 163 -23.02 20.15 2.32
C TYR A 163 -23.07 20.74 3.72
#